data_658eb61fcecb3bc7b67f817834254d0a
#
_entry.id   658eb61fcecb3bc7b67f817834254d0a
#
_cell.length_a   1.000
_cell.length_b   1.000
_cell.length_c   1.000
_cell.angle_alpha   90.00
_cell.angle_beta   90.00
_cell.angle_gamma   90.00
#
_symmetry.space_group_name_H-M   'P 1'
#
loop_
_entity.id
_entity.type
_entity.pdbx_description
1 polymer ?
#
loop_
_entity_poly.entity_id
_entity_poly.type
_entity_poly.pdbx_seq_one_letter_code
_entity_poly.pdbx_strand_id
1 'polypeptide(L)'
;MKVGEAIAEIMKREGVEVLCGYPVNHLIEYAAAKDIRPVMVRQERIGLHMADAISRVSSGRKIGAFCMQHGPGAENAYGGVAQAYGESVPVLVVPMGYPRRLAHVDPNFNSTVQMRGVAKSAEPVNLAAEVPHIMRRAFTRLRNGRGGPVLVEVPSDMWTEELPGPLDYEPVLTARSAPDPADVKRAAALLAGAKRPVIYAGTGVHWARAWPQLRRLAELLAVHPGAAVQPPLSPPAGFDAPRVREEALRELV
;
A
#
# COMPACT_ATOMS: atom_id res chain seq x y z
N MET A 1 -12.63 25.93 3.04
CA MET A 1 -11.98 24.76 3.67
C MET A 1 -10.51 24.80 3.35
N LYS A 2 -9.65 24.68 4.37
CA LYS A 2 -8.19 24.70 4.17
C LYS A 2 -7.70 23.38 3.54
N VAL A 3 -6.57 23.44 2.84
CA VAL A 3 -5.93 22.26 2.23
C VAL A 3 -5.71 21.15 3.26
N GLY A 4 -5.19 21.48 4.45
CA GLY A 4 -4.99 20.48 5.51
C GLY A 4 -6.27 19.83 5.98
N GLU A 5 -7.35 20.58 6.11
CA GLU A 5 -8.69 20.08 6.45
C GLU A 5 -9.22 19.15 5.36
N ALA A 6 -9.04 19.52 4.10
CA ALA A 6 -9.49 18.71 2.96
C ALA A 6 -8.74 17.38 2.85
N ILE A 7 -7.41 17.40 3.02
CA ILE A 7 -6.60 16.17 3.02
C ILE A 7 -7.04 15.24 4.16
N ALA A 8 -7.18 15.75 5.38
CA ALA A 8 -7.62 14.97 6.53
C ALA A 8 -9.05 14.42 6.34
N GLU A 9 -9.97 15.21 5.80
CA GLU A 9 -11.34 14.80 5.48
C GLU A 9 -11.35 13.67 4.44
N ILE A 10 -10.55 13.78 3.38
CA ILE A 10 -10.39 12.74 2.36
C ILE A 10 -9.84 11.46 2.99
N MET A 11 -8.78 11.57 3.80
CA MET A 11 -8.21 10.41 4.51
C MET A 11 -9.27 9.72 5.38
N LYS A 12 -10.09 10.48 6.09
CA LYS A 12 -11.20 9.94 6.91
C LYS A 12 -12.22 9.20 6.05
N ARG A 13 -12.69 9.79 4.95
CA ARG A 13 -13.62 9.16 4.01
C ARG A 13 -13.06 7.88 3.41
N GLU A 14 -11.76 7.82 3.17
CA GLU A 14 -11.03 6.64 2.69
C GLU A 14 -10.77 5.59 3.79
N GLY A 15 -11.25 5.82 5.01
CA GLY A 15 -11.16 4.87 6.11
C GLY A 15 -9.80 4.81 6.79
N VAL A 16 -9.00 5.87 6.71
CA VAL A 16 -7.79 6.01 7.52
C VAL A 16 -8.20 6.30 8.96
N GLU A 17 -7.83 5.44 9.90
CA GLU A 17 -8.18 5.55 11.32
C GLU A 17 -7.01 6.05 12.17
N VAL A 18 -5.78 5.78 11.72
CA VAL A 18 -4.55 6.09 12.47
C VAL A 18 -3.56 6.77 11.55
N LEU A 19 -2.99 7.88 12.03
CA LEU A 19 -1.87 8.57 11.40
C LEU A 19 -0.64 8.39 12.28
N CYS A 20 0.31 7.59 11.84
CA CYS A 20 1.63 7.57 12.45
C CYS A 20 2.41 8.81 12.03
N GLY A 21 3.14 9.42 12.93
CA GLY A 21 3.84 10.65 12.59
C GLY A 21 5.02 10.97 13.47
N TYR A 22 5.96 11.73 12.91
CA TYR A 22 7.02 12.40 13.65
C TYR A 22 6.87 13.92 13.47
N PRO A 23 6.93 14.70 14.55
CA PRO A 23 6.86 16.17 14.44
C PRO A 23 8.05 16.71 13.63
N VAL A 24 7.92 17.78 12.87
CA VAL A 24 6.81 18.69 12.68
C VAL A 24 6.08 18.33 11.38
N ASN A 25 4.72 18.18 11.44
CA ASN A 25 3.90 18.10 10.25
C ASN A 25 2.48 18.58 10.61
N HIS A 26 1.96 19.55 9.88
CA HIS A 26 0.65 20.15 10.14
C HIS A 26 -0.51 19.17 9.99
N LEU A 27 -0.34 18.09 9.22
CA LEU A 27 -1.38 17.07 9.07
C LEU A 27 -1.81 16.43 10.39
N ILE A 28 -0.92 16.42 11.40
CA ILE A 28 -1.19 15.82 12.72
C ILE A 28 -2.41 16.48 13.37
N GLU A 29 -2.46 17.83 13.36
CA GLU A 29 -3.56 18.60 13.95
C GLU A 29 -4.86 18.44 13.14
N TYR A 30 -4.78 18.52 11.82
CA TYR A 30 -5.93 18.35 10.94
C TYR A 30 -6.51 16.93 11.02
N ALA A 31 -5.66 15.92 11.11
CA ALA A 31 -6.08 14.52 11.28
C ALA A 31 -6.79 14.31 12.62
N ALA A 32 -6.23 14.84 13.71
CA ALA A 32 -6.86 14.77 15.03
C ALA A 32 -8.24 15.45 15.05
N ALA A 33 -8.39 16.59 14.38
CA ALA A 33 -9.66 17.32 14.26
C ALA A 33 -10.71 16.54 13.43
N LYS A 34 -10.33 15.49 12.71
CA LYS A 34 -11.20 14.60 11.93
C LYS A 34 -11.32 13.21 12.53
N ASP A 35 -11.02 13.04 13.82
CA ASP A 35 -11.04 11.74 14.50
C ASP A 35 -10.15 10.66 13.84
N ILE A 36 -9.07 11.07 13.19
CA ILE A 36 -7.97 10.18 12.81
C ILE A 36 -6.97 10.24 13.95
N ARG A 37 -6.74 9.11 14.63
CA ARG A 37 -5.89 9.05 15.81
C ARG A 37 -4.41 9.27 15.44
N PRO A 38 -3.75 10.36 15.89
CA PRO A 38 -2.32 10.53 15.73
C PRO A 38 -1.56 9.60 16.69
N VAL A 39 -0.52 8.96 16.20
CA VAL A 39 0.43 8.17 17.00
C VAL A 39 1.83 8.69 16.74
N MET A 40 2.37 9.41 17.73
CA MET A 40 3.70 10.01 17.64
C MET A 40 4.78 8.98 17.92
N VAL A 41 5.80 8.98 17.08
CA VAL A 41 6.96 8.09 17.20
C VAL A 41 8.23 8.85 17.54
N ARG A 42 9.30 8.12 17.84
CA ARG A 42 10.60 8.73 18.14
C ARG A 42 11.60 8.68 16.98
N GLN A 43 11.21 8.07 15.87
CA GLN A 43 12.00 8.00 14.64
C GLN A 43 11.05 7.74 13.45
N GLU A 44 11.28 8.39 12.34
CA GLU A 44 10.42 8.36 11.15
C GLU A 44 10.30 6.95 10.57
N ARG A 45 11.41 6.23 10.46
CA ARG A 45 11.41 4.85 9.96
C ARG A 45 10.52 3.93 10.79
N ILE A 46 10.52 4.09 12.13
CA ILE A 46 9.64 3.31 13.02
C ILE A 46 8.17 3.63 12.72
N GLY A 47 7.83 4.92 12.60
CA GLY A 47 6.46 5.34 12.28
C GLY A 47 5.98 4.80 10.94
N LEU A 48 6.85 4.78 9.95
CA LEU A 48 6.54 4.20 8.65
C LEU A 48 6.31 2.68 8.74
N HIS A 49 7.13 1.95 9.51
CA HIS A 49 6.91 0.52 9.74
C HIS A 49 5.61 0.23 10.50
N MET A 50 5.19 1.12 11.42
CA MET A 50 3.88 1.01 12.07
C MET A 50 2.74 1.20 11.07
N ALA A 51 2.84 2.18 10.17
CA ALA A 51 1.87 2.38 9.08
C ALA A 51 1.86 1.17 8.11
N ASP A 52 3.03 0.65 7.74
CA ASP A 52 3.17 -0.60 6.97
C ASP A 52 2.43 -1.76 7.66
N ALA A 53 2.64 -1.94 8.97
CA ALA A 53 2.01 -2.99 9.74
C ALA A 53 0.48 -2.90 9.72
N ILE A 54 -0.11 -1.69 9.82
CA ILE A 54 -1.57 -1.48 9.72
C ILE A 54 -2.11 -2.02 8.39
N SER A 55 -1.45 -1.67 7.28
CA SER A 55 -1.83 -2.16 5.95
C SER A 55 -1.61 -3.65 5.81
N ARG A 56 -0.47 -4.14 6.29
CA ARG A 56 -0.05 -5.54 6.17
C ARG A 56 -0.98 -6.48 6.92
N VAL A 57 -1.25 -6.25 8.22
CA VAL A 57 -2.11 -7.13 9.02
C VAL A 57 -3.58 -7.07 8.61
N SER A 58 -4.00 -5.96 8.00
CA SER A 58 -5.35 -5.82 7.45
C SER A 58 -5.49 -6.37 6.03
N SER A 59 -4.41 -6.88 5.41
CA SER A 59 -4.36 -7.27 3.99
C SER A 59 -4.86 -6.15 3.07
N GLY A 60 -4.45 -4.91 3.33
CA GLY A 60 -4.79 -3.72 2.55
C GLY A 60 -6.22 -3.21 2.73
N ARG A 61 -7.02 -3.77 3.65
CA ARG A 61 -8.36 -3.22 3.96
C ARG A 61 -8.29 -1.86 4.61
N LYS A 62 -7.31 -1.68 5.51
CA LYS A 62 -6.97 -0.41 6.12
C LYS A 62 -5.65 0.07 5.50
N ILE A 63 -5.62 1.32 5.10
CA ILE A 63 -4.40 1.94 4.59
C ILE A 63 -3.71 2.62 5.75
N GLY A 64 -2.50 2.18 6.06
CA GLY A 64 -1.64 2.87 7.02
C GLY A 64 -1.15 4.19 6.43
N ALA A 65 -1.13 5.23 7.26
CA ALA A 65 -0.68 6.56 6.87
C ALA A 65 0.47 7.02 7.77
N PHE A 66 1.46 7.65 7.18
CA PHE A 66 2.61 8.21 7.88
C PHE A 66 2.91 9.62 7.41
N CYS A 67 3.20 10.54 8.34
CA CYS A 67 3.62 11.89 8.05
C CYS A 67 4.91 12.27 8.79
N MET A 68 5.72 13.14 8.18
CA MET A 68 6.99 13.62 8.71
C MET A 68 7.33 15.01 8.18
N GLN A 69 8.33 15.65 8.75
CA GLN A 69 8.84 16.90 8.26
C GLN A 69 9.60 16.75 6.93
N HIS A 70 9.88 17.88 6.27
CA HIS A 70 10.76 17.97 5.12
C HIS A 70 12.22 17.61 5.46
N GLY A 71 13.04 17.42 4.44
CA GLY A 71 14.49 17.18 4.60
C GLY A 71 14.75 15.94 5.48
N PRO A 72 15.39 16.12 6.65
CA PRO A 72 15.81 15.02 7.50
C PRO A 72 14.72 14.01 7.85
N GLY A 73 13.46 14.46 8.01
CA GLY A 73 12.35 13.55 8.27
C GLY A 73 12.06 12.64 7.09
N ALA A 74 12.05 13.20 5.88
CA ALA A 74 11.87 12.42 4.67
C ALA A 74 13.06 11.48 4.40
N GLU A 75 14.29 11.95 4.63
CA GLU A 75 15.52 11.16 4.52
C GLU A 75 15.51 9.95 5.46
N ASN A 76 15.15 10.17 6.74
CA ASN A 76 15.07 9.10 7.74
C ASN A 76 13.98 8.06 7.42
N ALA A 77 12.91 8.45 6.75
CA ALA A 77 11.82 7.56 6.35
C ALA A 77 12.16 6.72 5.11
N TYR A 78 13.15 7.11 4.29
CA TYR A 78 13.47 6.52 2.99
C TYR A 78 13.56 5.00 3.03
N GLY A 79 14.33 4.44 3.99
CA GLY A 79 14.51 2.99 4.11
C GLY A 79 13.20 2.24 4.37
N GLY A 80 12.27 2.84 5.12
CA GLY A 80 10.96 2.26 5.35
C GLY A 80 10.06 2.33 4.12
N VAL A 81 10.13 3.42 3.34
CA VAL A 81 9.41 3.53 2.04
C VAL A 81 9.92 2.47 1.07
N ALA A 82 11.25 2.31 0.97
CA ALA A 82 11.88 1.31 0.12
C ALA A 82 11.45 -0.13 0.50
N GLN A 83 11.36 -0.43 1.81
CA GLN A 83 10.87 -1.73 2.26
C GLN A 83 9.40 -1.95 1.88
N ALA A 84 8.52 -0.99 2.15
CA ALA A 84 7.11 -1.08 1.77
C ALA A 84 6.94 -1.27 0.26
N TYR A 85 7.79 -0.63 -0.56
CA TYR A 85 7.79 -0.79 -2.01
C TYR A 85 8.22 -2.20 -2.42
N GLY A 86 9.33 -2.71 -1.90
CA GLY A 86 9.81 -4.07 -2.16
C GLY A 86 8.78 -5.14 -1.81
N GLU A 87 8.11 -4.99 -0.68
CA GLU A 87 7.10 -5.91 -0.16
C GLU A 87 5.68 -5.64 -0.70
N SER A 88 5.52 -4.65 -1.58
CA SER A 88 4.23 -4.29 -2.19
C SER A 88 3.15 -3.88 -1.17
N VAL A 89 3.54 -3.18 -0.11
CA VAL A 89 2.63 -2.75 0.97
C VAL A 89 2.04 -1.37 0.65
N PRO A 90 0.72 -1.22 0.57
CA PRO A 90 0.10 0.08 0.34
C PRO A 90 0.21 0.95 1.60
N VAL A 91 0.97 2.02 1.55
CA VAL A 91 1.12 3.01 2.63
C VAL A 91 0.98 4.40 2.04
N LEU A 92 0.15 5.24 2.65
CA LEU A 92 0.08 6.66 2.34
C LEU A 92 1.20 7.39 3.09
N VAL A 93 2.11 8.00 2.36
CA VAL A 93 3.23 8.77 2.93
C VAL A 93 3.02 10.23 2.63
N VAL A 94 2.94 11.08 3.68
CA VAL A 94 2.63 12.50 3.54
C VAL A 94 3.76 13.33 4.16
N PRO A 95 4.88 13.51 3.45
CA PRO A 95 5.91 14.43 3.91
C PRO A 95 5.40 15.88 3.84
N MET A 96 5.78 16.67 4.82
CA MET A 96 5.74 18.12 4.66
C MET A 96 6.86 18.51 3.68
N GLY A 97 6.52 19.22 2.61
CA GLY A 97 7.51 19.77 1.69
C GLY A 97 8.12 21.06 2.20
N TYR A 98 9.24 21.49 1.62
CA TYR A 98 9.70 22.86 1.74
C TYR A 98 8.63 23.82 1.16
N PRO A 99 8.60 25.09 1.57
CA PRO A 99 7.77 26.08 0.88
C PRO A 99 8.02 26.04 -0.63
N ARG A 100 6.98 26.18 -1.45
CA ARG A 100 7.07 26.03 -2.93
C ARG A 100 8.23 26.80 -3.56
N ARG A 101 8.55 28.00 -3.04
CA ARG A 101 9.69 28.82 -3.50
C ARG A 101 11.06 28.18 -3.24
N LEU A 102 11.16 27.18 -2.34
CA LEU A 102 12.40 26.51 -1.95
C LEU A 102 12.44 25.04 -2.36
N ALA A 103 11.38 24.51 -2.94
CA ALA A 103 11.24 23.07 -3.22
C ALA A 103 12.30 22.51 -4.17
N HIS A 104 12.88 23.36 -5.03
CA HIS A 104 13.89 22.96 -6.02
C HIS A 104 15.22 23.68 -5.82
N VAL A 105 15.46 24.23 -4.61
CA VAL A 105 16.71 24.94 -4.29
C VAL A 105 17.65 23.96 -3.59
N ASP A 106 18.81 23.72 -4.20
CA ASP A 106 19.88 22.92 -3.60
C ASP A 106 20.43 23.59 -2.32
N PRO A 107 20.75 22.81 -1.28
CA PRO A 107 20.76 21.33 -1.17
C PRO A 107 19.49 20.72 -0.56
N ASN A 108 18.31 21.33 -0.71
CA ASN A 108 17.07 20.85 -0.11
C ASN A 108 16.69 19.47 -0.67
N PHE A 109 16.37 18.53 0.24
CA PHE A 109 15.91 17.21 -0.13
C PHE A 109 14.50 17.26 -0.73
N ASN A 110 14.38 17.01 -2.03
CA ASN A 110 13.09 16.93 -2.71
C ASN A 110 12.54 15.49 -2.61
N SER A 111 11.57 15.27 -1.72
CA SER A 111 11.05 13.91 -1.46
C SER A 111 10.34 13.32 -2.67
N THR A 112 9.68 14.11 -3.50
CA THR A 112 8.98 13.62 -4.70
C THR A 112 9.93 13.14 -5.79
N VAL A 113 11.12 13.73 -5.88
CA VAL A 113 12.17 13.31 -6.80
C VAL A 113 12.92 12.10 -6.25
N GLN A 114 13.40 12.21 -5.01
CA GLN A 114 14.28 11.19 -4.42
C GLN A 114 13.55 9.87 -4.14
N MET A 115 12.28 9.90 -3.76
CA MET A 115 11.52 8.69 -3.45
C MET A 115 10.80 8.07 -4.65
N ARG A 116 10.90 8.66 -5.84
CA ARG A 116 10.23 8.14 -7.05
C ARG A 116 10.64 6.71 -7.39
N GLY A 117 11.89 6.34 -7.13
CA GLY A 117 12.41 4.98 -7.38
C GLY A 117 11.93 3.92 -6.38
N VAL A 118 11.40 4.34 -5.24
CA VAL A 118 10.96 3.46 -4.13
C VAL A 118 9.52 3.70 -3.72
N ALA A 119 8.75 4.37 -4.55
CA ALA A 119 7.32 4.60 -4.36
C ALA A 119 6.54 4.24 -5.62
N LYS A 120 5.31 3.79 -5.46
CA LYS A 120 4.39 3.53 -6.57
C LYS A 120 4.02 4.82 -7.31
N SER A 121 3.96 5.93 -6.58
CA SER A 121 3.93 7.29 -7.10
C SER A 121 4.38 8.30 -6.05
N ALA A 122 4.88 9.44 -6.52
CA ALA A 122 5.25 10.57 -5.68
C ALA A 122 4.79 11.86 -6.39
N GLU A 123 3.89 12.59 -5.76
CA GLU A 123 3.28 13.80 -6.32
C GLU A 123 3.29 14.95 -5.29
N PRO A 124 3.68 16.18 -5.68
CA PRO A 124 3.54 17.35 -4.80
C PRO A 124 2.16 17.98 -4.97
N VAL A 125 1.65 18.60 -3.91
CA VAL A 125 0.47 19.45 -3.94
C VAL A 125 0.89 20.88 -4.22
N ASN A 126 0.84 21.31 -5.47
CA ASN A 126 1.27 22.66 -5.85
C ASN A 126 0.13 23.69 -5.88
N LEU A 127 -1.11 23.25 -6.02
CA LEU A 127 -2.31 24.07 -6.09
C LEU A 127 -3.40 23.52 -5.18
N ALA A 128 -4.05 24.36 -4.42
CA ALA A 128 -5.16 23.96 -3.53
C ALA A 128 -6.31 23.29 -4.31
N ALA A 129 -6.61 23.77 -5.53
CA ALA A 129 -7.63 23.20 -6.39
C ALA A 129 -7.36 21.74 -6.79
N GLU A 130 -6.10 21.29 -6.80
CA GLU A 130 -5.70 19.94 -7.20
C GLU A 130 -5.79 18.90 -6.07
N VAL A 131 -5.99 19.32 -4.83
CA VAL A 131 -6.03 18.41 -3.66
C VAL A 131 -6.97 17.22 -3.86
N PRO A 132 -8.26 17.41 -4.25
CA PRO A 132 -9.17 16.27 -4.43
C PRO A 132 -8.69 15.30 -5.51
N HIS A 133 -8.11 15.82 -6.59
CA HIS A 133 -7.62 15.00 -7.71
C HIS A 133 -6.34 14.24 -7.35
N ILE A 134 -5.38 14.89 -6.67
CA ILE A 134 -4.13 14.25 -6.21
C ILE A 134 -4.46 13.13 -5.22
N MET A 135 -5.29 13.40 -4.22
CA MET A 135 -5.69 12.41 -3.23
C MET A 135 -6.47 11.25 -3.85
N ARG A 136 -7.36 11.52 -4.82
CA ARG A 136 -8.07 10.48 -5.58
C ARG A 136 -7.08 9.58 -6.33
N ARG A 137 -6.10 10.15 -7.02
CA ARG A 137 -5.03 9.35 -7.67
C ARG A 137 -4.23 8.55 -6.66
N ALA A 138 -3.89 9.15 -5.52
CA ALA A 138 -3.15 8.48 -4.47
C ALA A 138 -3.90 7.25 -3.95
N PHE A 139 -5.16 7.40 -3.53
CA PHE A 139 -5.96 6.28 -3.03
C PHE A 139 -6.31 5.27 -4.12
N THR A 140 -6.52 5.70 -5.37
CA THR A 140 -6.68 4.78 -6.49
C THR A 140 -5.47 3.86 -6.64
N ARG A 141 -4.26 4.42 -6.53
CA ARG A 141 -3.01 3.64 -6.62
C ARG A 141 -2.77 2.77 -5.40
N LEU A 142 -3.16 3.22 -4.20
CA LEU A 142 -3.07 2.42 -2.98
C LEU A 142 -3.97 1.19 -3.01
N ARG A 143 -5.18 1.31 -3.58
CA ARG A 143 -6.22 0.27 -3.53
C ARG A 143 -6.24 -0.65 -4.74
N ASN A 144 -5.63 -0.26 -5.86
CA ASN A 144 -5.77 -0.98 -7.12
C ASN A 144 -4.43 -1.46 -7.68
N GLY A 145 -4.44 -2.65 -8.27
CA GLY A 145 -3.26 -3.32 -8.82
C GLY A 145 -2.29 -3.78 -7.74
N ARG A 146 -1.00 -3.93 -8.10
CA ARG A 146 0.05 -4.29 -7.13
C ARG A 146 0.17 -3.19 -6.07
N GLY A 147 0.19 -3.55 -4.78
CA GLY A 147 0.40 -2.64 -3.67
C GLY A 147 1.74 -1.89 -3.74
N GLY A 148 1.86 -0.87 -2.93
CA GLY A 148 3.09 -0.09 -2.79
C GLY A 148 2.82 1.27 -2.13
N PRO A 149 3.84 1.90 -1.57
CA PRO A 149 3.70 3.21 -0.96
C PRO A 149 3.39 4.27 -2.02
N VAL A 150 2.54 5.20 -1.63
CA VAL A 150 2.19 6.38 -2.43
C VAL A 150 2.51 7.62 -1.61
N LEU A 151 3.28 8.52 -2.20
CA LEU A 151 3.74 9.73 -1.55
C LEU A 151 2.97 10.93 -2.09
N VAL A 152 2.43 11.73 -1.17
CA VAL A 152 1.80 13.03 -1.44
C VAL A 152 2.52 14.07 -0.60
N GLU A 153 3.43 14.82 -1.22
CA GLU A 153 4.13 15.91 -0.55
C GLU A 153 3.25 17.15 -0.49
N VAL A 154 3.15 17.73 0.69
CA VAL A 154 2.40 18.99 0.89
C VAL A 154 3.36 20.08 1.33
N PRO A 155 3.69 21.03 0.46
CA PRO A 155 4.54 22.17 0.82
C PRO A 155 4.05 22.90 2.07
N SER A 156 4.99 23.35 2.90
CA SER A 156 4.64 23.93 4.22
C SER A 156 3.78 25.19 4.12
N ASP A 157 3.83 25.88 3.00
CA ASP A 157 3.02 27.07 2.72
C ASP A 157 1.63 26.76 2.13
N MET A 158 1.32 25.48 1.87
CA MET A 158 0.03 25.07 1.31
C MET A 158 -1.04 24.76 2.36
N TRP A 159 -0.66 24.32 3.56
CA TRP A 159 -1.58 23.77 4.56
C TRP A 159 -2.76 24.66 4.93
N THR A 160 -2.53 25.97 4.92
CA THR A 160 -3.53 26.98 5.29
C THR A 160 -4.20 27.66 4.09
N GLU A 161 -3.79 27.33 2.87
CA GLU A 161 -4.49 27.83 1.68
C GLU A 161 -5.90 27.24 1.60
N GLU A 162 -6.82 27.99 1.04
CA GLU A 162 -8.22 27.56 0.91
C GLU A 162 -8.49 26.92 -0.45
N LEU A 163 -9.30 25.87 -0.44
CA LEU A 163 -9.85 25.31 -1.67
C LEU A 163 -10.76 26.36 -2.33
N PRO A 164 -10.78 26.44 -3.68
CA PRO A 164 -11.59 27.43 -4.40
C PRO A 164 -13.11 27.15 -4.36
N GLY A 165 -13.52 26.06 -3.74
CA GLY A 165 -14.92 25.66 -3.63
C GLY A 165 -15.15 24.55 -2.59
N PRO A 166 -16.34 23.98 -2.53
CA PRO A 166 -16.63 22.86 -1.66
C PRO A 166 -15.80 21.63 -2.03
N LEU A 167 -15.49 20.78 -1.04
CA LEU A 167 -14.78 19.54 -1.27
C LEU A 167 -15.69 18.54 -2.01
N ASP A 168 -15.42 18.32 -3.30
CA ASP A 168 -16.04 17.27 -4.12
C ASP A 168 -15.15 16.03 -4.11
N TYR A 169 -15.47 15.07 -3.22
CA TYR A 169 -14.72 13.83 -3.10
C TYR A 169 -15.61 12.67 -2.65
N GLU A 170 -15.55 11.60 -3.43
CA GLU A 170 -16.12 10.30 -3.09
C GLU A 170 -14.99 9.27 -2.95
N PRO A 171 -15.10 8.32 -1.98
CA PRO A 171 -14.11 7.25 -1.81
C PRO A 171 -13.87 6.46 -3.09
N VAL A 172 -12.61 6.07 -3.32
CA VAL A 172 -12.25 5.35 -4.52
C VAL A 172 -12.75 3.91 -4.48
N LEU A 173 -13.20 3.40 -5.63
CA LEU A 173 -13.61 2.02 -5.78
C LEU A 173 -12.38 1.11 -5.91
N THR A 174 -12.45 -0.06 -5.26
CA THR A 174 -11.45 -1.11 -5.42
C THR A 174 -11.86 -2.01 -6.60
N ALA A 175 -11.04 -2.02 -7.65
CA ALA A 175 -11.20 -2.93 -8.77
C ALA A 175 -10.56 -4.29 -8.47
N ARG A 176 -11.18 -5.36 -8.96
CA ARG A 176 -10.60 -6.70 -8.94
C ARG A 176 -10.37 -7.15 -10.37
N SER A 177 -9.12 -7.51 -10.69
CA SER A 177 -8.81 -8.13 -11.98
C SER A 177 -9.16 -9.61 -11.93
N ALA A 178 -9.80 -10.12 -12.98
CA ALA A 178 -10.02 -11.54 -13.19
C ALA A 178 -9.13 -12.04 -14.34
N PRO A 179 -8.61 -13.27 -14.28
CA PRO A 179 -7.89 -13.86 -15.40
C PRO A 179 -8.86 -14.24 -16.54
N ASP A 180 -8.31 -14.46 -17.75
CA ASP A 180 -9.08 -14.98 -18.86
C ASP A 180 -9.58 -16.39 -18.53
N PRO A 181 -10.88 -16.72 -18.67
CA PRO A 181 -11.43 -18.03 -18.37
C PRO A 181 -10.78 -19.19 -19.16
N ALA A 182 -10.34 -18.94 -20.40
CA ALA A 182 -9.65 -19.95 -21.20
C ALA A 182 -8.27 -20.25 -20.62
N ASP A 183 -7.57 -19.24 -20.12
CA ASP A 183 -6.27 -19.43 -19.44
C ASP A 183 -6.43 -20.19 -18.12
N VAL A 184 -7.50 -19.92 -17.37
CA VAL A 184 -7.82 -20.69 -16.15
C VAL A 184 -8.02 -22.18 -16.47
N LYS A 185 -8.80 -22.50 -17.54
CA LYS A 185 -9.01 -23.89 -17.99
C LYS A 185 -7.71 -24.56 -18.39
N ARG A 186 -6.84 -23.87 -19.14
CA ARG A 186 -5.53 -24.42 -19.53
C ARG A 186 -4.65 -24.68 -18.31
N ALA A 187 -4.60 -23.75 -17.35
CA ALA A 187 -3.83 -23.91 -16.12
C ALA A 187 -4.36 -25.08 -15.28
N ALA A 188 -5.69 -25.22 -15.14
CA ALA A 188 -6.31 -26.33 -14.43
C ALA A 188 -5.97 -27.68 -15.08
N ALA A 189 -6.03 -27.79 -16.43
CA ALA A 189 -5.67 -29.02 -17.14
C ALA A 189 -4.19 -29.40 -16.95
N LEU A 190 -3.27 -28.41 -16.96
CA LEU A 190 -1.86 -28.65 -16.68
C LEU A 190 -1.63 -29.15 -15.26
N LEU A 191 -2.31 -28.59 -14.27
CA LEU A 191 -2.23 -29.02 -12.88
C LEU A 191 -2.81 -30.42 -12.72
N ALA A 192 -3.93 -30.72 -13.37
CA ALA A 192 -4.56 -32.05 -13.35
C ALA A 192 -3.65 -33.16 -13.90
N GLY A 193 -2.89 -32.86 -14.95
CA GLY A 193 -1.93 -33.78 -15.55
C GLY A 193 -0.59 -33.87 -14.82
N ALA A 194 -0.34 -33.05 -13.82
CA ALA A 194 0.94 -32.97 -13.13
C ALA A 194 1.11 -34.16 -12.16
N LYS A 195 2.20 -34.92 -12.29
CA LYS A 195 2.51 -36.04 -11.39
C LYS A 195 3.00 -35.60 -10.01
N ARG A 196 3.65 -34.44 -9.92
CA ARG A 196 4.26 -33.88 -8.70
C ARG A 196 4.11 -32.37 -8.70
N PRO A 197 2.89 -31.83 -8.48
CA PRO A 197 2.68 -30.39 -8.47
C PRO A 197 3.32 -29.75 -7.24
N VAL A 198 3.85 -28.53 -7.41
CA VAL A 198 4.38 -27.71 -6.32
C VAL A 198 3.64 -26.39 -6.34
N ILE A 199 3.17 -25.95 -5.17
CA ILE A 199 2.57 -24.62 -4.99
C ILE A 199 3.60 -23.71 -4.35
N TYR A 200 3.97 -22.62 -5.06
CA TYR A 200 4.80 -21.56 -4.56
C TYR A 200 3.95 -20.31 -4.36
N ALA A 201 3.52 -20.07 -3.10
CA ALA A 201 2.61 -19.00 -2.75
C ALA A 201 3.38 -17.74 -2.33
N GLY A 202 3.28 -16.67 -3.11
CA GLY A 202 3.83 -15.36 -2.78
C GLY A 202 2.87 -14.47 -1.99
N THR A 203 3.32 -13.26 -1.67
CA THR A 203 2.53 -12.25 -0.92
C THR A 203 1.22 -11.85 -1.62
N GLY A 204 1.11 -12.06 -2.94
CA GLY A 204 -0.13 -11.82 -3.68
C GLY A 204 -1.34 -12.58 -3.14
N VAL A 205 -1.15 -13.80 -2.62
CA VAL A 205 -2.22 -14.57 -1.95
C VAL A 205 -2.72 -13.83 -0.71
N HIS A 206 -1.82 -13.21 0.06
CA HIS A 206 -2.18 -12.41 1.23
C HIS A 206 -2.98 -11.17 0.83
N TRP A 207 -2.51 -10.40 -0.14
CA TRP A 207 -3.20 -9.20 -0.61
C TRP A 207 -4.57 -9.50 -1.25
N ALA A 208 -4.67 -10.60 -1.99
CA ALA A 208 -5.93 -11.09 -2.54
C ALA A 208 -6.85 -11.71 -1.48
N ARG A 209 -6.34 -12.03 -0.28
CA ARG A 209 -7.04 -12.79 0.78
C ARG A 209 -7.52 -14.15 0.27
N ALA A 210 -6.73 -14.77 -0.60
CA ALA A 210 -7.07 -16.02 -1.28
C ALA A 210 -6.62 -17.27 -0.52
N TRP A 211 -6.47 -17.17 0.82
CA TRP A 211 -6.05 -18.31 1.65
C TRP A 211 -7.03 -19.51 1.59
N PRO A 212 -8.38 -19.30 1.62
CA PRO A 212 -9.31 -20.42 1.50
C PRO A 212 -9.18 -21.14 0.16
N GLN A 213 -9.04 -20.38 -0.94
CA GLN A 213 -8.87 -20.91 -2.28
C GLN A 213 -7.54 -21.65 -2.43
N LEU A 214 -6.45 -21.07 -1.89
CA LEU A 214 -5.15 -21.73 -1.87
C LEU A 214 -5.19 -23.04 -1.10
N ARG A 215 -5.84 -23.07 0.08
CA ARG A 215 -6.02 -24.30 0.87
C ARG A 215 -6.80 -25.34 0.07
N ARG A 216 -7.93 -24.94 -0.53
CA ARG A 216 -8.74 -25.86 -1.34
C ARG A 216 -7.96 -26.41 -2.53
N LEU A 217 -7.20 -25.59 -3.22
CA LEU A 217 -6.32 -26.04 -4.32
C LEU A 217 -5.28 -27.04 -3.81
N ALA A 218 -4.62 -26.78 -2.68
CA ALA A 218 -3.63 -27.68 -2.10
C ALA A 218 -4.25 -29.03 -1.71
N GLU A 219 -5.44 -29.04 -1.14
CA GLU A 219 -6.20 -30.24 -0.80
C GLU A 219 -6.55 -31.06 -2.05
N LEU A 220 -7.05 -30.39 -3.10
CA LEU A 220 -7.39 -31.04 -4.38
C LEU A 220 -6.16 -31.63 -5.07
N LEU A 221 -5.02 -30.97 -5.02
CA LEU A 221 -3.75 -31.47 -5.56
C LEU A 221 -3.04 -32.46 -4.63
N ALA A 222 -3.63 -32.78 -3.48
CA ALA A 222 -3.00 -33.57 -2.42
C ALA A 222 -1.61 -33.05 -1.98
N VAL A 223 -1.40 -31.73 -2.09
CA VAL A 223 -0.20 -31.06 -1.59
C VAL A 223 -0.39 -30.74 -0.10
N HIS A 224 0.63 -31.01 0.72
CA HIS A 224 0.52 -30.80 2.16
C HIS A 224 0.32 -29.29 2.49
N PRO A 225 -0.73 -28.90 3.24
CA PRO A 225 -1.05 -27.49 3.49
C PRO A 225 0.07 -26.67 4.17
N GLY A 226 0.90 -27.33 4.99
CA GLY A 226 2.03 -26.70 5.67
C GLY A 226 3.19 -26.30 4.74
N ALA A 227 3.24 -26.86 3.54
CA ALA A 227 4.26 -26.57 2.55
C ALA A 227 3.91 -25.34 1.67
N ALA A 228 2.64 -24.94 1.67
CA ALA A 228 2.12 -23.87 0.81
C ALA A 228 2.33 -22.45 1.35
N VAL A 229 2.86 -22.26 2.57
CA VAL A 229 2.92 -20.97 3.24
C VAL A 229 4.36 -20.69 3.71
N GLN A 230 5.27 -20.48 2.77
CA GLN A 230 6.54 -19.83 3.10
C GLN A 230 6.70 -18.55 2.26
N PRO A 231 7.15 -17.43 2.86
CA PRO A 231 7.66 -16.30 2.10
C PRO A 231 8.89 -16.75 1.28
N PRO A 232 9.34 -15.97 0.27
CA PRO A 232 10.29 -16.41 -0.73
C PRO A 232 11.69 -16.68 -0.15
N LEU A 233 11.85 -17.82 0.45
CA LEU A 233 13.14 -18.43 0.77
C LEU A 233 13.15 -19.78 0.08
N SER A 234 14.27 -20.16 -0.49
CA SER A 234 14.46 -21.40 -1.24
C SER A 234 13.74 -22.59 -0.61
N PRO A 235 13.11 -23.47 -1.38
CA PRO A 235 12.44 -24.65 -0.84
C PRO A 235 13.44 -25.47 -0.01
N PRO A 236 13.03 -25.99 1.16
CA PRO A 236 13.93 -26.80 1.98
C PRO A 236 14.39 -28.03 1.22
N ALA A 237 15.67 -28.38 1.38
CA ALA A 237 16.23 -29.60 0.78
C ALA A 237 15.48 -30.83 1.31
N GLY A 238 15.02 -31.70 0.41
CA GLY A 238 14.32 -32.93 0.77
C GLY A 238 12.79 -32.86 0.74
N PHE A 239 12.18 -31.83 0.16
CA PHE A 239 10.72 -31.72 0.03
C PHE A 239 10.16 -32.72 -0.98
N ASP A 240 9.46 -33.75 -0.49
CA ASP A 240 8.74 -34.76 -1.30
C ASP A 240 7.25 -34.36 -1.41
N ALA A 241 6.79 -34.02 -2.62
CA ALA A 241 5.41 -33.60 -2.86
C ALA A 241 4.48 -34.83 -2.98
N PRO A 242 3.32 -34.85 -2.29
CA PRO A 242 2.36 -35.96 -2.40
C PRO A 242 1.71 -36.06 -3.79
N ARG A 243 1.29 -37.25 -4.16
CA ARG A 243 0.66 -37.52 -5.48
C ARG A 243 -0.74 -36.93 -5.59
N VAL A 244 -1.04 -36.37 -6.76
CA VAL A 244 -2.37 -35.82 -7.11
C VAL A 244 -3.37 -36.94 -7.38
N ARG A 245 -4.62 -36.82 -6.91
CA ARG A 245 -5.75 -37.69 -7.31
C ARG A 245 -6.55 -36.98 -8.42
N GLU A 246 -6.63 -37.61 -9.58
CA GLU A 246 -7.27 -37.06 -10.80
C GLU A 246 -8.75 -36.67 -10.60
N GLU A 247 -9.49 -37.41 -9.77
CA GLU A 247 -10.92 -37.15 -9.50
C GLU A 247 -11.19 -35.81 -8.83
N ALA A 248 -10.24 -35.31 -8.00
CA ALA A 248 -10.40 -34.10 -7.26
C ALA A 248 -10.28 -32.81 -8.10
N LEU A 249 -9.71 -32.89 -9.30
CA LEU A 249 -9.49 -31.73 -10.17
C LEU A 249 -10.65 -31.44 -11.12
N ARG A 250 -11.56 -32.38 -11.30
CA ARG A 250 -12.77 -32.23 -12.14
C ARG A 250 -13.76 -31.21 -11.52
N GLU A 251 -13.68 -30.99 -10.22
CA GLU A 251 -14.53 -30.00 -9.50
C GLU A 251 -14.04 -28.53 -9.66
N LEU A 252 -12.88 -28.30 -10.31
CA LEU A 252 -12.33 -26.96 -10.55
C LEU A 252 -12.68 -26.37 -11.91
N VAL A 253 -13.31 -27.13 -12.80
CA VAL A 253 -13.76 -26.74 -14.13
C VAL A 253 -15.29 -26.74 -14.17
#